data_c98c8365a7055c9424d5887c5145c9f6
#
_entry.id   c98c8365a7055c9424d5887c5145c9f6
#
_cell.length_a   1.000
_cell.length_b   1.000
_cell.length_c   1.000
_cell.angle_alpha   90.00
_cell.angle_beta   90.00
_cell.angle_gamma   90.00
#
_symmetry.space_group_name_H-M   'P 1'
#
loop_
_entity.id
_entity.type
_entity.pdbx_description
1 polymer ?
#
loop_
_entity_poly.entity_id
_entity_poly.type
_entity_poly.pdbx_seq_one_letter_code
_entity_poly.pdbx_strand_id
1 'polypeptide(L)'
;MVDTAMPKISVRGLRKSFGHNRVLDGIDIDCTTSESLVIIGGSGTGKSVLVKCILGLLQPEAGSIRIDGVETVGLRRVARERLMQKFGMLFQGSALFDSLRVWENVGFGLIQGRGMEREAAKKIALAKLAAVGLGPAVGELRPAELSGGMLKRVALARAIAAEPEIIFFDEPTTGLDPIMGDVINDLIVKCVREVGTTAVSITHDMVSARKIADRIAMLHGGRIVWCGSATEIDRSGNPYVDQFINGRAEGPIQMGVRAA
;
A
#
# COMPACT_ATOMS: atom_id res chain seq x y z
N MET A 1 5.78 -28.96 -9.35
CA MET A 1 4.40 -28.55 -9.69
C MET A 1 4.20 -27.19 -9.03
N VAL A 2 4.07 -26.12 -9.81
CA VAL A 2 3.75 -24.80 -9.28
C VAL A 2 2.32 -24.88 -8.79
N ASP A 3 2.13 -24.70 -7.48
CA ASP A 3 0.81 -24.63 -6.87
C ASP A 3 0.05 -23.47 -7.53
N THR A 4 -0.94 -23.81 -8.35
CA THR A 4 -1.77 -22.84 -9.08
C THR A 4 -2.90 -22.31 -8.20
N ALA A 5 -2.59 -21.98 -6.93
CA ALA A 5 -3.54 -21.28 -6.10
C ALA A 5 -3.93 -19.97 -6.77
N MET A 6 -5.23 -19.70 -6.84
CA MET A 6 -5.76 -18.48 -7.45
C MET A 6 -5.21 -17.24 -6.71
N PRO A 7 -4.60 -16.29 -7.43
CA PRO A 7 -4.01 -15.13 -6.77
C PRO A 7 -5.10 -14.30 -6.07
N LYS A 8 -4.76 -13.72 -4.92
CA LYS A 8 -5.61 -12.80 -4.15
C LYS A 8 -5.93 -11.55 -4.96
N ILE A 9 -4.91 -11.00 -5.64
CA ILE A 9 -5.02 -9.88 -6.56
C ILE A 9 -4.42 -10.32 -7.89
N SER A 10 -5.14 -10.11 -8.99
CA SER A 10 -4.63 -10.35 -10.34
C SER A 10 -4.92 -9.14 -11.22
N VAL A 11 -3.90 -8.59 -11.82
CA VAL A 11 -3.97 -7.45 -12.75
C VAL A 11 -3.44 -7.91 -14.10
N ARG A 12 -4.18 -7.64 -15.19
CA ARG A 12 -3.82 -8.05 -16.56
C ARG A 12 -4.05 -6.92 -17.54
N GLY A 13 -3.00 -6.59 -18.30
CA GLY A 13 -3.04 -5.64 -19.39
C GLY A 13 -3.51 -4.25 -18.99
N LEU A 14 -3.32 -3.84 -17.73
CA LEU A 14 -3.90 -2.63 -17.18
C LEU A 14 -3.28 -1.38 -17.82
N ARG A 15 -4.15 -0.48 -18.33
CA ARG A 15 -3.74 0.79 -18.94
C ARG A 15 -4.45 1.96 -18.32
N LYS A 16 -3.67 3.04 -18.08
CA LYS A 16 -4.20 4.30 -17.58
C LYS A 16 -3.41 5.48 -18.13
N SER A 17 -4.14 6.46 -18.68
CA SER A 17 -3.56 7.72 -19.18
C SER A 17 -4.22 8.92 -18.48
N PHE A 18 -3.54 10.05 -18.52
CA PHE A 18 -4.06 11.37 -18.16
C PHE A 18 -3.74 12.33 -19.31
N GLY A 19 -4.75 12.66 -20.12
CA GLY A 19 -4.56 13.34 -21.39
C GLY A 19 -3.67 12.51 -22.31
N HIS A 20 -2.59 13.09 -22.81
CA HIS A 20 -1.63 12.39 -23.68
C HIS A 20 -0.57 11.58 -22.91
N ASN A 21 -0.51 11.70 -21.57
CA ASN A 21 0.48 11.01 -20.76
C ASN A 21 -0.02 9.61 -20.37
N ARG A 22 0.57 8.57 -20.99
CA ARG A 22 0.30 7.17 -20.62
C ARG A 22 1.12 6.80 -19.39
N VAL A 23 0.46 6.63 -18.26
CA VAL A 23 1.09 6.35 -16.96
C VAL A 23 1.21 4.86 -16.69
N LEU A 24 0.20 4.07 -17.07
CA LEU A 24 0.25 2.60 -17.04
C LEU A 24 0.03 2.09 -18.46
N ASP A 25 0.89 1.18 -18.93
CA ASP A 25 0.89 0.68 -20.31
C ASP A 25 1.00 -0.85 -20.36
N GLY A 26 -0.06 -1.52 -19.94
CA GLY A 26 -0.13 -2.98 -19.97
C GLY A 26 0.55 -3.62 -18.75
N ILE A 27 0.10 -3.27 -17.55
CA ILE A 27 0.58 -3.88 -16.31
C ILE A 27 0.00 -5.27 -16.15
N ASP A 28 0.89 -6.24 -15.94
CA ASP A 28 0.57 -7.61 -15.52
C ASP A 28 1.27 -7.88 -14.19
N ILE A 29 0.50 -8.17 -13.14
CA ILE A 29 1.03 -8.50 -11.82
C ILE A 29 0.00 -9.29 -11.01
N ASP A 30 0.49 -10.27 -10.25
CA ASP A 30 -0.28 -11.04 -9.28
C ASP A 30 0.27 -10.83 -7.87
N CYS A 31 -0.62 -10.90 -6.88
CA CYS A 31 -0.27 -11.03 -5.49
C CYS A 31 -1.05 -12.22 -4.91
N THR A 32 -0.35 -13.14 -4.26
CA THR A 32 -0.97 -14.34 -3.66
C THR A 32 -1.53 -14.04 -2.27
N THR A 33 -2.32 -14.95 -1.73
CA THR A 33 -2.87 -14.80 -0.37
C THR A 33 -1.73 -14.79 0.65
N SER A 34 -1.82 -13.89 1.64
CA SER A 34 -0.83 -13.70 2.71
C SER A 34 0.58 -13.32 2.24
N GLU A 35 0.70 -12.86 1.00
CA GLU A 35 1.95 -12.34 0.44
C GLU A 35 2.10 -10.85 0.73
N SER A 36 3.32 -10.41 0.99
CA SER A 36 3.73 -9.02 0.99
C SER A 36 4.43 -8.68 -0.33
N LEU A 37 3.69 -8.07 -1.26
CA LEU A 37 4.21 -7.59 -2.54
C LEU A 37 4.61 -6.12 -2.41
N VAL A 38 5.87 -5.80 -2.72
CA VAL A 38 6.34 -4.41 -2.74
C VAL A 38 6.59 -3.96 -4.19
N ILE A 39 6.02 -2.83 -4.56
CA ILE A 39 6.21 -2.22 -5.88
C ILE A 39 7.16 -1.04 -5.72
N ILE A 40 8.35 -1.15 -6.30
CA ILE A 40 9.37 -0.11 -6.31
C ILE A 40 9.40 0.65 -7.64
N GLY A 41 10.05 1.79 -7.65
CA GLY A 41 10.26 2.62 -8.85
C GLY A 41 10.42 4.08 -8.50
N GLY A 42 10.93 4.88 -9.43
CA GLY A 42 11.14 6.31 -9.25
C GLY A 42 9.86 7.09 -8.96
N SER A 43 10.00 8.37 -8.57
CA SER A 43 8.85 9.26 -8.41
C SER A 43 8.13 9.44 -9.76
N GLY A 44 6.80 9.47 -9.73
CA GLY A 44 5.99 9.69 -10.93
C GLY A 44 5.87 8.49 -11.90
N THR A 45 6.43 7.32 -11.58
CA THR A 45 6.36 6.13 -12.46
C THR A 45 4.98 5.47 -12.54
N GLY A 46 4.00 5.91 -11.73
CA GLY A 46 2.63 5.37 -11.77
C GLY A 46 2.27 4.42 -10.62
N LYS A 47 3.14 4.20 -9.62
CA LYS A 47 2.87 3.32 -8.47
C LYS A 47 1.55 3.62 -7.77
N SER A 48 1.34 4.87 -7.35
CA SER A 48 0.08 5.28 -6.69
C SER A 48 -1.12 5.24 -7.64
N VAL A 49 -0.90 5.41 -8.96
CA VAL A 49 -1.97 5.25 -9.96
C VAL A 49 -2.40 3.79 -10.05
N LEU A 50 -1.45 2.85 -10.07
CA LEU A 50 -1.74 1.42 -10.05
C LEU A 50 -2.55 1.02 -8.81
N VAL A 51 -2.10 1.42 -7.61
CA VAL A 51 -2.84 1.16 -6.36
C VAL A 51 -4.25 1.77 -6.39
N LYS A 52 -4.39 3.01 -6.86
CA LYS A 52 -5.71 3.66 -6.99
C LYS A 52 -6.62 2.94 -7.99
N CYS A 53 -6.08 2.35 -9.06
CA CYS A 53 -6.87 1.52 -9.99
C CYS A 53 -7.32 0.22 -9.30
N ILE A 54 -6.45 -0.46 -8.56
CA ILE A 54 -6.79 -1.70 -7.82
C ILE A 54 -7.86 -1.41 -6.77
N LEU A 55 -7.75 -0.29 -6.06
CA LEU A 55 -8.77 0.17 -5.09
C LEU A 55 -10.08 0.63 -5.76
N GLY A 56 -10.14 0.75 -7.10
CA GLY A 56 -11.30 1.27 -7.80
C GLY A 56 -11.54 2.78 -7.61
N LEU A 57 -10.54 3.51 -7.10
CA LEU A 57 -10.57 4.97 -6.97
C LEU A 57 -10.31 5.68 -8.31
N LEU A 58 -9.60 4.99 -9.21
CA LEU A 58 -9.41 5.41 -10.60
C LEU A 58 -9.87 4.29 -11.53
N GLN A 59 -10.64 4.66 -12.55
CA GLN A 59 -11.04 3.69 -13.57
C GLN A 59 -9.95 3.59 -14.63
N PRO A 60 -9.42 2.37 -14.93
CA PRO A 60 -8.51 2.13 -16.03
C PRO A 60 -9.25 2.26 -17.38
N GLU A 61 -8.50 2.51 -18.45
CA GLU A 61 -9.04 2.58 -19.82
C GLU A 61 -9.09 1.20 -20.47
N ALA A 62 -8.23 0.27 -20.03
CA ALA A 62 -8.20 -1.11 -20.48
C ALA A 62 -7.57 -2.03 -19.44
N GLY A 63 -7.77 -3.32 -19.61
CA GLY A 63 -7.25 -4.35 -18.72
C GLY A 63 -8.30 -4.87 -17.74
N SER A 64 -7.86 -5.79 -16.88
CA SER A 64 -8.68 -6.50 -15.90
C SER A 64 -8.01 -6.43 -14.54
N ILE A 65 -8.80 -6.25 -13.50
CA ILE A 65 -8.38 -6.34 -12.09
C ILE A 65 -9.31 -7.32 -11.40
N ARG A 66 -8.76 -8.41 -10.87
CA ARG A 66 -9.53 -9.40 -10.14
C ARG A 66 -9.07 -9.48 -8.69
N ILE A 67 -10.02 -9.53 -7.78
CA ILE A 67 -9.82 -9.78 -6.35
C ILE A 67 -10.58 -11.08 -6.01
N ASP A 68 -9.89 -12.06 -5.46
CA ASP A 68 -10.45 -13.41 -5.23
C ASP A 68 -11.11 -13.99 -6.50
N GLY A 69 -10.50 -13.77 -7.67
CA GLY A 69 -11.01 -14.20 -8.98
C GLY A 69 -12.17 -13.38 -9.53
N VAL A 70 -12.74 -12.45 -8.77
CA VAL A 70 -13.88 -11.61 -9.18
C VAL A 70 -13.37 -10.36 -9.90
N GLU A 71 -13.88 -10.09 -11.12
CA GLU A 71 -13.57 -8.86 -11.87
C GLU A 71 -14.09 -7.63 -11.13
N THR A 72 -13.20 -6.63 -10.94
CA THR A 72 -13.53 -5.43 -10.17
C THR A 72 -13.66 -4.16 -11.03
N VAL A 73 -13.16 -4.20 -12.28
CA VAL A 73 -13.32 -3.07 -13.22
C VAL A 73 -14.79 -2.97 -13.63
N GLY A 74 -15.35 -1.77 -13.51
CA GLY A 74 -16.75 -1.54 -13.87
C GLY A 74 -17.80 -2.02 -12.85
N LEU A 75 -17.37 -2.41 -11.63
CA LEU A 75 -18.33 -2.79 -10.58
C LEU A 75 -19.34 -1.67 -10.29
N ARG A 76 -20.60 -2.07 -10.13
CA ARG A 76 -21.66 -1.19 -9.65
C ARG A 76 -21.39 -0.77 -8.20
N ARG A 77 -21.92 0.40 -7.80
CA ARG A 77 -21.66 1.03 -6.49
C ARG A 77 -21.76 0.06 -5.31
N VAL A 78 -22.86 -0.69 -5.19
CA VAL A 78 -23.09 -1.62 -4.05
C VAL A 78 -22.03 -2.73 -3.98
N ALA A 79 -21.65 -3.31 -5.13
CA ALA A 79 -20.61 -4.33 -5.18
C ALA A 79 -19.23 -3.75 -4.84
N ARG A 80 -18.96 -2.52 -5.28
CA ARG A 80 -17.74 -1.80 -4.94
C ARG A 80 -17.65 -1.50 -3.44
N GLU A 81 -18.73 -1.03 -2.81
CA GLU A 81 -18.78 -0.76 -1.37
C GLU A 81 -18.47 -2.03 -0.55
N ARG A 82 -19.02 -3.18 -0.96
CA ARG A 82 -18.68 -4.48 -0.33
C ARG A 82 -17.21 -4.85 -0.50
N LEU A 83 -16.65 -4.63 -1.69
CA LEU A 83 -15.24 -4.89 -1.97
C LEU A 83 -14.33 -4.00 -1.09
N MET A 84 -14.67 -2.72 -0.96
CA MET A 84 -13.91 -1.76 -0.14
C MET A 84 -13.82 -2.17 1.33
N GLN A 85 -14.79 -2.93 1.86
CA GLN A 85 -14.73 -3.45 3.23
C GLN A 85 -13.63 -4.48 3.46
N LYS A 86 -13.10 -5.08 2.38
CA LYS A 86 -11.96 -6.00 2.43
C LYS A 86 -10.62 -5.29 2.51
N PHE A 87 -10.57 -3.98 2.27
CA PHE A 87 -9.35 -3.22 2.12
C PHE A 87 -9.04 -2.36 3.35
N GLY A 88 -7.77 -2.37 3.75
CA GLY A 88 -7.15 -1.37 4.59
C GLY A 88 -6.20 -0.50 3.75
N MET A 89 -6.05 0.78 4.12
CA MET A 89 -5.16 1.69 3.40
C MET A 89 -4.41 2.60 4.35
N LEU A 90 -3.08 2.62 4.24
CA LEU A 90 -2.22 3.63 4.82
C LEU A 90 -1.73 4.54 3.69
N PHE A 91 -2.14 5.80 3.71
CA PHE A 91 -1.76 6.82 2.73
C PHE A 91 -0.43 7.48 3.09
N GLN A 92 0.29 7.97 2.10
CA GLN A 92 1.59 8.66 2.26
C GLN A 92 1.52 9.79 3.32
N GLY A 93 0.50 10.62 3.30
CA GLY A 93 0.28 11.73 4.24
C GLY A 93 -0.52 11.33 5.49
N SER A 94 -0.63 10.04 5.84
CA SER A 94 -1.50 9.49 6.89
C SER A 94 -2.99 9.73 6.66
N ALA A 95 -3.39 10.84 6.04
CA ALA A 95 -4.78 11.23 5.68
C ALA A 95 -5.78 11.08 6.83
N LEU A 96 -5.36 11.49 8.05
CA LEU A 96 -6.26 11.55 9.19
C LEU A 96 -7.19 12.76 9.08
N PHE A 97 -8.38 12.64 9.65
CA PHE A 97 -9.34 13.74 9.76
C PHE A 97 -8.95 14.62 10.93
N ASP A 98 -8.53 15.86 10.69
CA ASP A 98 -8.07 16.80 11.72
C ASP A 98 -9.15 17.15 12.74
N SER A 99 -10.41 17.13 12.33
CA SER A 99 -11.57 17.42 13.19
C SER A 99 -11.93 16.28 14.15
N LEU A 100 -11.42 15.07 13.92
CA LEU A 100 -11.72 13.89 14.72
C LEU A 100 -10.60 13.60 15.72
N ARG A 101 -10.96 13.00 16.87
CA ARG A 101 -9.98 12.43 17.79
C ARG A 101 -9.27 11.23 17.17
N VAL A 102 -8.15 10.83 17.73
CA VAL A 102 -7.37 9.70 17.25
C VAL A 102 -8.18 8.41 17.25
N TRP A 103 -8.91 8.09 18.33
CA TRP A 103 -9.75 6.89 18.36
C TRP A 103 -10.88 6.92 17.33
N GLU A 104 -11.46 8.12 17.05
CA GLU A 104 -12.49 8.29 16.02
C GLU A 104 -11.91 8.10 14.60
N ASN A 105 -10.68 8.57 14.37
CA ASN A 105 -9.96 8.28 13.13
C ASN A 105 -9.77 6.79 12.92
N VAL A 106 -9.31 6.07 13.94
CA VAL A 106 -9.09 4.62 13.88
C VAL A 106 -10.41 3.87 13.71
N GLY A 107 -11.44 4.25 14.45
CA GLY A 107 -12.77 3.65 14.41
C GLY A 107 -13.66 4.09 13.24
N PHE A 108 -13.20 5.05 12.41
CA PHE A 108 -14.03 5.67 11.37
C PHE A 108 -14.68 4.65 10.43
N GLY A 109 -13.88 3.72 9.90
CA GLY A 109 -14.38 2.68 9.01
C GLY A 109 -15.36 1.71 9.67
N LEU A 110 -15.21 1.47 10.97
CA LEU A 110 -16.12 0.64 11.76
C LEU A 110 -17.48 1.31 11.94
N ILE A 111 -17.47 2.62 12.26
CA ILE A 111 -18.69 3.40 12.50
C ILE A 111 -19.41 3.70 11.19
N GLN A 112 -18.72 4.34 10.23
CA GLN A 112 -19.34 4.81 9.00
C GLN A 112 -19.50 3.71 7.93
N GLY A 113 -18.57 2.77 7.88
CA GLY A 113 -18.57 1.70 6.86
C GLY A 113 -19.37 0.46 7.29
N ARG A 114 -19.36 0.12 8.59
CA ARG A 114 -20.02 -1.09 9.11
C ARG A 114 -21.21 -0.80 10.02
N GLY A 115 -21.50 0.48 10.31
CA GLY A 115 -22.62 0.87 11.19
C GLY A 115 -22.43 0.45 12.65
N MET A 116 -21.15 0.24 13.09
CA MET A 116 -20.87 -0.18 14.45
C MET A 116 -21.19 0.91 15.45
N GLU A 117 -21.68 0.50 16.62
CA GLU A 117 -21.94 1.40 17.73
C GLU A 117 -20.64 2.06 18.22
N ARG A 118 -20.71 3.36 18.64
CA ARG A 118 -19.52 4.19 18.92
C ARG A 118 -18.64 3.63 20.04
N GLU A 119 -19.22 3.15 21.14
CA GLU A 119 -18.44 2.60 22.26
C GLU A 119 -17.75 1.29 21.88
N ALA A 120 -18.40 0.43 21.10
CA ALA A 120 -17.81 -0.78 20.57
C ALA A 120 -16.64 -0.47 19.63
N ALA A 121 -16.82 0.50 18.71
CA ALA A 121 -15.77 0.97 17.81
C ALA A 121 -14.60 1.60 18.57
N LYS A 122 -14.87 2.37 19.64
CA LYS A 122 -13.83 2.96 20.50
C LYS A 122 -12.99 1.90 21.16
N LYS A 123 -13.60 0.85 21.71
CA LYS A 123 -12.89 -0.27 22.34
C LYS A 123 -11.93 -0.94 21.35
N ILE A 124 -12.39 -1.21 20.12
CA ILE A 124 -11.54 -1.77 19.06
C ILE A 124 -10.42 -0.79 18.68
N ALA A 125 -10.75 0.49 18.49
CA ALA A 125 -9.77 1.51 18.13
C ALA A 125 -8.63 1.61 19.17
N LEU A 126 -8.96 1.63 20.46
CA LEU A 126 -7.96 1.65 21.53
C LEU A 126 -7.10 0.38 21.56
N ALA A 127 -7.68 -0.80 21.29
CA ALA A 127 -6.92 -2.03 21.17
C ALA A 127 -5.96 -2.01 19.98
N LYS A 128 -6.37 -1.45 18.81
CA LYS A 128 -5.50 -1.33 17.63
C LYS A 128 -4.43 -0.24 17.83
N LEU A 129 -4.70 0.82 18.58
CA LEU A 129 -3.67 1.79 19.00
C LEU A 129 -2.62 1.13 19.89
N ALA A 130 -3.02 0.31 20.86
CA ALA A 130 -2.10 -0.45 21.69
C ALA A 130 -1.24 -1.42 20.85
N ALA A 131 -1.81 -2.09 19.84
CA ALA A 131 -1.09 -2.99 18.93
C ALA A 131 0.03 -2.30 18.14
N VAL A 132 -0.10 -0.97 17.87
CA VAL A 132 0.93 -0.16 17.24
C VAL A 132 1.81 0.63 18.24
N GLY A 133 1.75 0.25 19.52
CA GLY A 133 2.58 0.84 20.59
C GLY A 133 2.15 2.24 21.03
N LEU A 134 0.87 2.57 20.90
CA LEU A 134 0.31 3.84 21.38
C LEU A 134 -0.61 3.59 22.58
N GLY A 135 -0.33 4.30 23.69
CA GLY A 135 -1.12 4.20 24.91
C GLY A 135 -2.54 4.75 24.75
N PRO A 136 -3.48 4.39 25.65
CA PRO A 136 -4.89 4.76 25.54
C PRO A 136 -5.13 6.28 25.62
N ALA A 137 -4.27 7.03 26.31
CA ALA A 137 -4.36 8.50 26.38
C ALA A 137 -4.22 9.16 25.01
N VAL A 138 -3.45 8.56 24.11
CA VAL A 138 -3.29 9.05 22.72
C VAL A 138 -4.61 9.01 21.96
N GLY A 139 -5.50 8.10 22.31
CA GLY A 139 -6.82 8.00 21.68
C GLY A 139 -7.67 9.27 21.79
N GLU A 140 -7.50 10.04 22.84
CA GLU A 140 -8.26 11.27 23.10
C GLU A 140 -7.67 12.52 22.43
N LEU A 141 -6.41 12.44 21.95
CA LEU A 141 -5.73 13.53 21.25
C LEU A 141 -6.31 13.75 19.84
N ARG A 142 -5.92 14.86 19.23
CA ARG A 142 -6.19 15.17 17.82
C ARG A 142 -4.92 15.01 16.98
N PRO A 143 -5.03 14.82 15.65
CA PRO A 143 -3.87 14.67 14.78
C PRO A 143 -2.82 15.77 14.91
N ALA A 144 -3.23 17.03 15.12
CA ALA A 144 -2.34 18.17 15.29
C ALA A 144 -1.44 18.10 16.56
N GLU A 145 -1.79 17.24 17.53
CA GLU A 145 -1.05 17.05 18.77
C GLU A 145 -0.04 15.90 18.69
N LEU A 146 0.07 15.24 17.51
CA LEU A 146 0.89 14.05 17.33
C LEU A 146 2.20 14.36 16.61
N SER A 147 3.26 13.64 16.96
CA SER A 147 4.49 13.61 16.15
C SER A 147 4.27 12.87 14.83
N GLY A 148 5.16 13.06 13.84
CA GLY A 148 5.08 12.38 12.54
C GLY A 148 5.03 10.84 12.65
N GLY A 149 5.85 10.27 13.54
CA GLY A 149 5.84 8.83 13.82
C GLY A 149 4.55 8.35 14.49
N MET A 150 3.95 9.16 15.37
CA MET A 150 2.65 8.85 15.96
C MET A 150 1.54 8.91 14.91
N LEU A 151 1.54 9.90 14.01
CA LEU A 151 0.58 10.01 12.90
C LEU A 151 0.60 8.76 12.02
N LYS A 152 1.78 8.25 11.68
CA LYS A 152 1.93 7.02 10.88
C LYS A 152 1.40 5.80 11.61
N ARG A 153 1.69 5.66 12.92
CA ARG A 153 1.17 4.56 13.75
C ARG A 153 -0.36 4.63 13.89
N VAL A 154 -0.95 5.80 14.07
CA VAL A 154 -2.41 5.98 14.06
C VAL A 154 -3.01 5.60 12.71
N ALA A 155 -2.38 6.02 11.60
CA ALA A 155 -2.83 5.65 10.26
C ALA A 155 -2.75 4.13 10.02
N LEU A 156 -1.71 3.47 10.56
CA LEU A 156 -1.60 2.01 10.53
C LEU A 156 -2.71 1.36 11.38
N ALA A 157 -2.94 1.84 12.61
CA ALA A 157 -4.03 1.34 13.45
C ALA A 157 -5.39 1.46 12.75
N ARG A 158 -5.64 2.58 12.05
CA ARG A 158 -6.85 2.76 11.23
C ARG A 158 -6.93 1.77 10.08
N ALA A 159 -5.81 1.52 9.38
CA ALA A 159 -5.78 0.59 8.26
C ALA A 159 -6.13 -0.85 8.68
N ILE A 160 -5.74 -1.25 9.90
CA ILE A 160 -5.98 -2.61 10.42
C ILE A 160 -7.22 -2.71 11.32
N ALA A 161 -7.93 -1.62 11.59
CA ALA A 161 -9.03 -1.59 12.56
C ALA A 161 -10.19 -2.51 12.17
N ALA A 162 -10.49 -2.58 10.89
CA ALA A 162 -11.56 -3.39 10.34
C ALA A 162 -11.15 -4.83 10.01
N GLU A 163 -9.93 -5.26 10.38
CA GLU A 163 -9.37 -6.58 10.06
C GLU A 163 -9.48 -6.91 8.56
N PRO A 164 -8.87 -6.09 7.69
CA PRO A 164 -9.00 -6.25 6.26
C PRO A 164 -8.30 -7.51 5.76
N GLU A 165 -8.78 -8.04 4.63
CA GLU A 165 -8.15 -9.15 3.93
C GLU A 165 -6.91 -8.70 3.13
N ILE A 166 -6.91 -7.43 2.68
CA ILE A 166 -5.83 -6.83 1.89
C ILE A 166 -5.51 -5.46 2.47
N ILE A 167 -4.22 -5.15 2.68
CA ILE A 167 -3.77 -3.83 3.12
C ILE A 167 -2.86 -3.22 2.05
N PHE A 168 -3.13 -1.96 1.72
CA PHE A 168 -2.27 -1.15 0.86
C PHE A 168 -1.47 -0.15 1.69
N PHE A 169 -0.17 -0.06 1.41
CA PHE A 169 0.75 0.89 2.04
C PHE A 169 1.33 1.80 0.97
N ASP A 170 0.97 3.08 1.00
CA ASP A 170 1.50 4.11 0.10
C ASP A 170 2.58 4.90 0.82
N GLU A 171 3.86 4.61 0.51
CA GLU A 171 5.04 5.27 1.07
C GLU A 171 5.01 5.33 2.61
N PRO A 172 4.94 4.20 3.32
CA PRO A 172 4.63 4.16 4.75
C PRO A 172 5.69 4.82 5.64
N THR A 173 6.95 4.84 5.20
CA THR A 173 8.10 5.37 5.96
C THR A 173 8.55 6.76 5.50
N THR A 174 7.97 7.30 4.42
CA THR A 174 8.34 8.61 3.89
C THR A 174 8.09 9.72 4.92
N GLY A 175 9.12 10.57 5.13
CA GLY A 175 9.08 11.69 6.06
C GLY A 175 9.42 11.32 7.51
N LEU A 176 9.83 10.08 7.77
CA LEU A 176 10.34 9.63 9.06
C LEU A 176 11.87 9.55 9.05
N ASP A 177 12.46 9.68 10.23
CA ASP A 177 13.86 9.32 10.43
C ASP A 177 14.06 7.79 10.27
N PRO A 178 15.29 7.30 10.02
CA PRO A 178 15.56 5.90 9.77
C PRO A 178 15.11 4.95 10.90
N ILE A 179 15.23 5.38 12.16
CA ILE A 179 14.85 4.56 13.33
C ILE A 179 13.33 4.38 13.38
N MET A 180 12.60 5.48 13.22
CA MET A 180 11.14 5.44 13.18
C MET A 180 10.62 4.73 11.94
N GLY A 181 11.30 4.86 10.80
CA GLY A 181 11.01 4.08 9.60
C GLY A 181 11.11 2.58 9.85
N ASP A 182 12.15 2.16 10.55
CA ASP A 182 12.36 0.76 10.92
C ASP A 182 11.27 0.22 11.86
N VAL A 183 10.84 1.01 12.84
CA VAL A 183 9.70 0.66 13.72
C VAL A 183 8.41 0.47 12.92
N ILE A 184 8.12 1.35 11.94
CA ILE A 184 6.94 1.18 11.08
C ILE A 184 7.05 -0.09 10.23
N ASN A 185 8.23 -0.39 9.69
CA ASN A 185 8.45 -1.63 8.93
C ASN A 185 8.21 -2.88 9.79
N ASP A 186 8.68 -2.90 11.04
CA ASP A 186 8.41 -4.00 11.99
C ASP A 186 6.91 -4.16 12.24
N LEU A 187 6.17 -3.07 12.42
CA LEU A 187 4.72 -3.10 12.59
C LEU A 187 4.01 -3.63 11.34
N ILE A 188 4.46 -3.27 10.14
CA ILE A 188 3.93 -3.79 8.87
C ILE A 188 4.16 -5.30 8.79
N VAL A 189 5.40 -5.75 9.02
CA VAL A 189 5.75 -7.19 9.01
C VAL A 189 4.89 -7.96 10.01
N LYS A 190 4.74 -7.43 11.22
CA LYS A 190 3.90 -8.02 12.25
C LYS A 190 2.44 -8.15 11.81
N CYS A 191 1.86 -7.06 11.27
CA CYS A 191 0.48 -7.06 10.79
C CYS A 191 0.25 -8.09 9.66
N VAL A 192 1.19 -8.20 8.72
CA VAL A 192 1.07 -9.14 7.60
C VAL A 192 1.21 -10.58 8.08
N ARG A 193 2.23 -10.88 8.88
CA ARG A 193 2.55 -12.27 9.29
C ARG A 193 1.62 -12.81 10.39
N GLU A 194 1.31 -12.00 11.40
CA GLU A 194 0.49 -12.48 12.53
C GLU A 194 -1.00 -12.58 12.17
N VAL A 195 -1.49 -11.70 11.28
CA VAL A 195 -2.90 -11.67 10.86
C VAL A 195 -3.13 -12.50 9.58
N GLY A 196 -2.06 -12.83 8.84
CA GLY A 196 -2.15 -13.53 7.57
C GLY A 196 -2.77 -12.67 6.46
N THR A 197 -2.66 -11.34 6.58
CA THR A 197 -3.23 -10.39 5.63
C THR A 197 -2.34 -10.29 4.38
N THR A 198 -2.94 -10.16 3.21
CA THR A 198 -2.21 -9.84 1.98
C THR A 198 -1.83 -8.36 1.97
N ALA A 199 -0.60 -8.03 1.61
CA ALA A 199 -0.13 -6.64 1.57
C ALA A 199 0.40 -6.24 0.20
N VAL A 200 0.05 -5.03 -0.23
CA VAL A 200 0.67 -4.37 -1.40
C VAL A 200 1.23 -3.04 -0.93
N SER A 201 2.54 -2.92 -0.97
CA SER A 201 3.25 -1.69 -0.58
C SER A 201 3.84 -1.02 -1.80
N ILE A 202 3.81 0.29 -1.86
CA ILE A 202 4.57 1.06 -2.83
C ILE A 202 5.57 1.94 -2.09
N THR A 203 6.84 1.90 -2.52
CA THR A 203 7.90 2.71 -1.93
C THR A 203 9.04 2.93 -2.92
N HIS A 204 9.86 3.95 -2.66
CA HIS A 204 11.16 4.16 -3.30
C HIS A 204 12.33 3.87 -2.34
N ASP A 205 12.03 3.57 -1.06
CA ASP A 205 13.02 3.22 -0.06
C ASP A 205 13.36 1.73 -0.10
N MET A 206 14.58 1.42 -0.48
CA MET A 206 15.05 0.04 -0.62
C MET A 206 15.27 -0.69 0.70
N VAL A 207 15.53 0.05 1.80
CA VAL A 207 15.66 -0.56 3.14
C VAL A 207 14.31 -1.11 3.56
N SER A 208 13.27 -0.28 3.48
CA SER A 208 11.89 -0.71 3.74
C SER A 208 11.45 -1.84 2.81
N ALA A 209 11.69 -1.70 1.49
CA ALA A 209 11.30 -2.70 0.51
C ALA A 209 11.86 -4.10 0.85
N ARG A 210 13.15 -4.20 1.16
CA ARG A 210 13.81 -5.46 1.52
C ARG A 210 13.28 -6.07 2.82
N LYS A 211 12.91 -5.23 3.78
CA LYS A 211 12.45 -5.68 5.10
C LYS A 211 11.02 -6.22 5.08
N ILE A 212 10.14 -5.56 4.32
CA ILE A 212 8.69 -5.88 4.36
C ILE A 212 8.24 -6.82 3.23
N ALA A 213 9.03 -7.03 2.17
CA ALA A 213 8.61 -7.78 1.00
C ALA A 213 8.90 -9.28 1.10
N ASP A 214 7.96 -10.09 0.61
CA ASP A 214 8.23 -11.45 0.13
C ASP A 214 8.66 -11.39 -1.34
N ARG A 215 7.95 -10.59 -2.16
CA ARG A 215 8.30 -10.31 -3.55
C ARG A 215 8.35 -8.82 -3.82
N ILE A 216 9.26 -8.45 -4.73
CA ILE A 216 9.41 -7.06 -5.20
C ILE A 216 9.14 -7.02 -6.69
N ALA A 217 8.36 -6.03 -7.12
CA ALA A 217 8.14 -5.70 -8.52
C ALA A 217 8.67 -4.29 -8.81
N MET A 218 9.37 -4.10 -9.93
CA MET A 218 9.82 -2.76 -10.34
C MET A 218 8.93 -2.21 -11.45
N LEU A 219 8.33 -1.05 -11.18
CA LEU A 219 7.53 -0.29 -12.13
C LEU A 219 8.39 0.81 -12.78
N HIS A 220 8.57 0.72 -14.09
CA HIS A 220 9.27 1.74 -14.88
C HIS A 220 8.63 1.90 -16.25
N GLY A 221 8.50 3.14 -16.75
CA GLY A 221 7.93 3.42 -18.08
C GLY A 221 6.50 2.87 -18.26
N GLY A 222 5.71 2.84 -17.18
CA GLY A 222 4.33 2.32 -17.20
C GLY A 222 4.23 0.80 -17.26
N ARG A 223 5.31 0.04 -17.06
CA ARG A 223 5.36 -1.42 -17.12
C ARG A 223 6.09 -2.03 -15.94
N ILE A 224 5.77 -3.27 -15.60
CA ILE A 224 6.57 -4.07 -14.67
C ILE A 224 7.78 -4.58 -15.45
N VAL A 225 8.96 -4.04 -15.15
CA VAL A 225 10.21 -4.39 -15.84
C VAL A 225 10.92 -5.56 -15.18
N TRP A 226 10.59 -5.87 -13.93
CA TRP A 226 11.09 -7.00 -13.17
C TRP A 226 10.14 -7.35 -12.02
N CYS A 227 10.03 -8.63 -11.70
CA CYS A 227 9.33 -9.13 -10.52
C CYS A 227 9.99 -10.43 -10.05
N GLY A 228 10.34 -10.51 -8.78
CA GLY A 228 11.00 -11.67 -8.20
C GLY A 228 10.99 -11.64 -6.67
N SER A 229 11.59 -12.65 -6.03
CA SER A 229 11.76 -12.69 -4.58
C SER A 229 12.59 -11.51 -4.08
N ALA A 230 12.27 -11.01 -2.88
CA ALA A 230 13.05 -9.95 -2.24
C ALA A 230 14.53 -10.35 -2.05
N THR A 231 14.81 -11.64 -1.90
CA THR A 231 16.18 -12.17 -1.75
C THR A 231 16.97 -12.22 -3.07
N GLU A 232 16.28 -12.15 -4.21
CA GLU A 232 16.89 -12.24 -5.55
C GLU A 232 17.18 -10.87 -6.17
N ILE A 233 16.72 -9.77 -5.56
CA ILE A 233 16.77 -8.45 -6.16
C ILE A 233 18.19 -8.00 -6.53
N ASP A 234 19.19 -8.33 -5.70
CA ASP A 234 20.60 -7.99 -5.94
C ASP A 234 21.22 -8.78 -7.10
N ARG A 235 20.56 -9.88 -7.52
CA ARG A 235 20.96 -10.74 -8.62
C ARG A 235 19.89 -10.80 -9.71
N SER A 236 19.07 -9.74 -9.82
CA SER A 236 17.96 -9.66 -10.76
C SER A 236 18.37 -9.82 -12.23
N GLY A 237 19.62 -9.54 -12.57
CA GLY A 237 20.10 -9.49 -13.96
C GLY A 237 19.46 -8.37 -14.79
N ASN A 238 18.64 -7.51 -14.17
CA ASN A 238 17.94 -6.43 -14.84
C ASN A 238 18.64 -5.09 -14.63
N PRO A 239 19.09 -4.39 -15.69
CA PRO A 239 19.87 -3.16 -15.55
C PRO A 239 19.08 -2.00 -14.95
N TYR A 240 17.75 -1.96 -15.09
CA TYR A 240 16.89 -0.96 -14.43
C TYR A 240 16.87 -1.18 -12.91
N VAL A 241 16.74 -2.44 -12.48
CA VAL A 241 16.78 -2.81 -11.06
C VAL A 241 18.14 -2.47 -10.48
N ASP A 242 19.23 -2.91 -11.14
CA ASP A 242 20.60 -2.66 -10.66
C ASP A 242 20.88 -1.16 -10.50
N GLN A 243 20.51 -0.34 -11.48
CA GLN A 243 20.66 1.11 -11.36
C GLN A 243 19.86 1.68 -10.18
N PHE A 244 18.61 1.26 -10.03
CA PHE A 244 17.70 1.81 -9.03
C PHE A 244 18.12 1.47 -7.60
N ILE A 245 18.42 0.19 -7.32
CA ILE A 245 18.78 -0.26 -5.97
C ILE A 245 20.13 0.25 -5.48
N ASN A 246 21.04 0.54 -6.43
CA ASN A 246 22.36 1.09 -6.13
C ASN A 246 22.42 2.62 -6.20
N GLY A 247 21.31 3.30 -6.55
CA GLY A 247 21.26 4.76 -6.64
C GLY A 247 22.21 5.36 -7.67
N ARG A 248 22.51 4.65 -8.76
CA ARG A 248 23.46 5.13 -9.78
C ARG A 248 22.80 6.17 -10.67
N ALA A 249 23.49 7.29 -10.91
CA ALA A 249 23.04 8.33 -11.83
C ALA A 249 23.08 7.86 -13.29
N GLU A 250 24.07 7.05 -13.65
CA GLU A 250 24.25 6.49 -14.99
C GLU A 250 23.54 5.14 -15.11
N GLY A 251 22.83 4.95 -16.24
CA GLY A 251 22.11 3.70 -16.52
C GLY A 251 20.90 3.91 -17.45
N PRO A 252 20.08 2.87 -17.63
CA PRO A 252 18.93 2.92 -18.53
C PRO A 252 17.81 3.86 -18.05
N ILE A 253 17.74 4.16 -16.75
CA ILE A 253 16.80 5.13 -16.19
C ILE A 253 17.38 6.53 -16.41
N GLN A 254 16.87 7.24 -17.41
CA GLN A 254 17.27 8.63 -17.66
C GLN A 254 16.37 9.57 -16.83
N MET A 255 16.96 10.29 -15.90
CA MET A 255 16.28 11.38 -15.21
C MET A 255 16.30 12.57 -16.17
N GLY A 256 15.13 12.93 -16.70
CA GLY A 256 14.98 14.18 -17.45
C GLY A 256 15.24 15.37 -16.53
N VAL A 257 16.48 15.80 -16.45
CA VAL A 257 16.80 17.11 -15.88
C VAL A 257 16.19 18.11 -16.85
N ARG A 258 15.02 18.66 -16.54
CA ARG A 258 14.52 19.83 -17.25
C ARG A 258 15.55 20.93 -17.02
N ALA A 259 16.30 21.28 -18.06
CA ALA A 259 17.05 22.53 -18.06
C ALA A 259 16.04 23.65 -17.72
N ALA A 260 16.40 24.44 -16.71
CA ALA A 260 15.63 25.56 -16.23
C ALA A 260 15.51 26.64 -17.34
#